data_46ba28843367f13cc1414b4b6b38e30a
#
_entry.id   46ba28843367f13cc1414b4b6b38e30a
#
_cell.length_a   1.000
_cell.length_b   1.000
_cell.length_c   1.000
_cell.angle_alpha   90.00
_cell.angle_beta   90.00
_cell.angle_gamma   90.00
#
_symmetry.space_group_name_H-M   'P 1'
#
loop_
_entity.id
_entity.type
_entity.pdbx_description
1 polymer ?
#
loop_
_entity_poly.entity_id
_entity_poly.type
_entity_poly.pdbx_seq_one_letter_code
_entity_poly.pdbx_strand_id
1 'polypeptide(L)'
;MSILDRIKYFYKRDFSTENYFKKELRQKLSELQSTLNISIKNPRYFIKALTHSSYLDLHPELQKSNERLEYLGDSVLSLVVGKYLFDKYPHEEEGFLTKSRSLIVNRESLATAAESIGLQNFILYNQKYLKDTVEGIQSILADALEAVIGAIYLDQGLERAEQFIISKLVKPLEEGDSFLVDTNYKGQLLEFTHAHKLSNPNYVVTKEEGPAHNKEFTIQVFVGEELMGTGFGKNKKAAEQQASKIALQKLNPTQ
;
A
#
# COMPACT_ATOMS: atom_id res chain seq x y z
N MET A 1 33.53 17.36 -14.68
CA MET A 1 33.88 16.83 -13.33
C MET A 1 34.19 15.35 -13.49
N SER A 2 35.46 14.95 -13.24
CA SER A 2 35.91 13.57 -13.43
C SER A 2 35.30 12.63 -12.36
N ILE A 3 35.30 11.32 -12.65
CA ILE A 3 34.85 10.28 -11.67
C ILE A 3 35.66 10.39 -10.36
N LEU A 4 36.93 10.77 -10.46
CA LEU A 4 37.82 11.02 -9.32
C LEU A 4 37.42 12.25 -8.49
N ASP A 5 36.87 13.30 -9.12
CA ASP A 5 36.37 14.50 -8.41
C ASP A 5 35.05 14.19 -7.69
N ARG A 6 34.21 13.30 -8.26
CA ARG A 6 32.99 12.80 -7.58
C ARG A 6 33.34 11.92 -6.38
N ILE A 7 34.39 11.12 -6.46
CA ILE A 7 34.86 10.30 -5.35
C ILE A 7 35.49 11.18 -4.26
N LYS A 8 36.28 12.22 -4.62
CA LYS A 8 36.86 13.15 -3.65
C LYS A 8 35.83 14.05 -2.96
N TYR A 9 34.75 14.44 -3.63
CA TYR A 9 33.65 15.19 -3.02
C TYR A 9 32.91 14.36 -1.95
N PHE A 10 32.85 13.03 -2.11
CA PHE A 10 32.33 12.09 -1.13
C PHE A 10 33.26 11.91 0.10
N TYR A 11 34.55 12.23 0.00
CA TYR A 11 35.53 11.98 1.07
C TYR A 11 35.86 13.20 1.96
N LYS A 12 35.25 14.34 1.74
CA LYS A 12 35.61 15.60 2.44
C LYS A 12 34.62 16.08 3.53
N ARG A 13 33.76 15.22 4.04
CA ARG A 13 32.87 15.55 5.15
C ARG A 13 33.21 14.72 6.39
N ASP A 14 33.39 15.43 7.49
CA ASP A 14 33.66 15.04 8.87
C ASP A 14 33.63 13.52 9.17
N PHE A 15 34.80 12.92 9.29
CA PHE A 15 35.03 11.48 9.43
C PHE A 15 34.30 10.83 10.62
N SER A 16 33.93 11.60 11.64
CA SER A 16 33.25 11.11 12.86
C SER A 16 31.75 10.88 12.63
N THR A 17 31.06 11.84 12.03
CA THR A 17 29.62 11.79 11.74
C THR A 17 29.31 10.79 10.63
N GLU A 18 30.14 10.71 9.60
CA GLU A 18 29.97 9.75 8.50
C GLU A 18 30.17 8.30 8.98
N ASN A 19 31.11 8.06 9.87
CA ASN A 19 31.33 6.73 10.45
C ASN A 19 30.21 6.31 11.40
N TYR A 20 29.66 7.24 12.18
CA TYR A 20 28.51 6.99 13.06
C TYR A 20 27.26 6.64 12.24
N PHE A 21 26.93 7.43 11.22
CA PHE A 21 25.81 7.20 10.34
C PHE A 21 25.95 5.85 9.58
N LYS A 22 27.14 5.53 9.09
CA LYS A 22 27.42 4.23 8.47
C LYS A 22 27.26 3.06 9.44
N LYS A 23 27.63 3.23 10.71
CA LYS A 23 27.48 2.19 11.73
C LYS A 23 26.00 1.96 12.08
N GLU A 24 25.26 3.03 12.26
CA GLU A 24 23.81 2.97 12.54
C GLU A 24 23.04 2.31 11.39
N LEU A 25 23.30 2.69 10.16
CA LEU A 25 22.68 2.05 8.99
C LEU A 25 23.04 0.57 8.85
N ARG A 26 24.27 0.17 9.16
CA ARG A 26 24.65 -1.24 9.15
C ARG A 26 23.90 -2.04 10.20
N GLN A 27 23.74 -1.49 11.40
CA GLN A 27 22.97 -2.13 12.47
C GLN A 27 21.51 -2.29 12.05
N LYS A 28 20.87 -1.21 11.57
CA LYS A 28 19.50 -1.25 11.05
C LYS A 28 19.32 -2.29 9.93
N LEU A 29 20.27 -2.40 9.01
CA LEU A 29 20.22 -3.42 7.95
C LEU A 29 20.38 -4.84 8.47
N SER A 30 21.21 -5.06 9.50
CA SER A 30 21.34 -6.36 10.15
C SER A 30 20.05 -6.76 10.87
N GLU A 31 19.41 -5.80 11.54
CA GLU A 31 18.11 -5.99 12.18
C GLU A 31 17.01 -6.25 11.13
N LEU A 32 16.97 -5.47 10.05
CA LEU A 32 16.05 -5.68 8.93
C LEU A 32 16.19 -7.08 8.32
N GLN A 33 17.43 -7.52 8.05
CA GLN A 33 17.72 -8.85 7.52
C GLN A 33 17.13 -9.95 8.41
N SER A 34 17.29 -9.82 9.71
CA SER A 34 16.76 -10.78 10.69
C SER A 34 15.23 -10.72 10.76
N THR A 35 14.66 -9.52 10.83
CA THR A 35 13.20 -9.28 10.95
C THR A 35 12.45 -9.79 9.71
N LEU A 36 12.96 -9.50 8.51
CA LEU A 36 12.33 -9.92 7.26
C LEU A 36 12.71 -11.36 6.84
N ASN A 37 13.68 -11.97 7.50
CA ASN A 37 14.26 -13.27 7.14
C ASN A 37 14.76 -13.30 5.68
N ILE A 38 15.52 -12.25 5.30
CA ILE A 38 16.12 -12.12 3.98
C ILE A 38 17.64 -12.06 4.08
N SER A 39 18.34 -12.37 2.99
CA SER A 39 19.77 -12.09 2.85
C SER A 39 19.97 -10.74 2.17
N ILE A 40 20.91 -9.93 2.61
CA ILE A 40 21.25 -8.64 1.98
C ILE A 40 22.66 -8.74 1.40
N LYS A 41 22.78 -8.83 0.07
CA LYS A 41 24.07 -8.87 -0.64
C LYS A 41 24.57 -7.45 -0.95
N ASN A 42 23.67 -6.56 -1.40
CA ASN A 42 23.99 -5.17 -1.70
C ASN A 42 23.16 -4.22 -0.79
N PRO A 43 23.74 -3.72 0.30
CA PRO A 43 23.08 -2.82 1.25
C PRO A 43 22.49 -1.56 0.62
N ARG A 44 23.05 -1.09 -0.51
CA ARG A 44 22.61 0.16 -1.16
C ARG A 44 21.17 0.12 -1.66
N TYR A 45 20.70 -1.06 -2.10
CA TYR A 45 19.31 -1.20 -2.54
C TYR A 45 18.35 -1.04 -1.35
N PHE A 46 18.66 -1.65 -0.21
CA PHE A 46 17.81 -1.61 0.97
C PHE A 46 17.84 -0.24 1.67
N ILE A 47 19.01 0.40 1.81
CA ILE A 47 19.07 1.78 2.30
C ILE A 47 18.17 2.68 1.47
N LYS A 48 18.27 2.57 0.13
CA LYS A 48 17.46 3.36 -0.78
C LYS A 48 15.97 3.02 -0.67
N ALA A 49 15.61 1.75 -0.55
CA ALA A 49 14.23 1.31 -0.38
C ALA A 49 13.58 1.87 0.89
N LEU A 50 14.36 2.02 1.95
CA LEU A 50 13.90 2.57 3.22
C LEU A 50 13.93 4.10 3.29
N THR A 51 14.47 4.80 2.29
CA THR A 51 14.59 6.26 2.28
C THR A 51 13.40 6.89 1.59
N HIS A 52 12.44 7.40 2.37
CA HIS A 52 11.33 8.21 1.84
C HIS A 52 11.82 9.58 1.34
N SER A 53 11.13 10.17 0.36
CA SER A 53 11.51 11.46 -0.25
C SER A 53 11.68 12.59 0.78
N SER A 54 10.82 12.65 1.80
CA SER A 54 10.91 13.65 2.87
C SER A 54 12.19 13.57 3.70
N TYR A 55 12.86 12.42 3.74
CA TYR A 55 14.13 12.27 4.46
C TYR A 55 15.29 12.97 3.78
N LEU A 56 15.21 13.17 2.46
CA LEU A 56 16.23 13.85 1.67
C LEU A 56 16.38 15.33 2.04
N ASP A 57 15.35 15.97 2.60
CA ASP A 57 15.41 17.35 3.10
C ASP A 57 16.35 17.48 4.31
N LEU A 58 16.46 16.42 5.11
CA LEU A 58 17.37 16.33 6.25
C LEU A 58 18.75 15.79 5.85
N HIS A 59 18.81 14.97 4.80
CA HIS A 59 19.98 14.23 4.36
C HIS A 59 20.17 14.30 2.83
N PRO A 60 20.48 15.51 2.29
CA PRO A 60 20.63 15.72 0.85
C PRO A 60 21.78 14.90 0.22
N GLU A 61 22.71 14.41 1.05
CA GLU A 61 23.79 13.51 0.61
C GLU A 61 23.29 12.16 0.08
N LEU A 62 22.11 11.71 0.47
CA LEU A 62 21.51 10.44 -0.02
C LEU A 62 21.02 10.55 -1.47
N GLN A 63 20.73 11.75 -1.96
CA GLN A 63 20.41 12.12 -3.34
C GLN A 63 19.20 11.44 -3.99
N LYS A 64 18.69 10.34 -3.51
CA LYS A 64 17.63 9.55 -4.15
C LYS A 64 16.75 8.86 -3.13
N SER A 65 15.44 9.05 -3.28
CA SER A 65 14.39 8.37 -2.53
C SER A 65 14.15 6.92 -3.01
N ASN A 66 13.19 6.27 -2.37
CA ASN A 66 12.70 4.94 -2.70
C ASN A 66 11.83 4.88 -3.98
N GLU A 67 11.28 5.99 -4.48
CA GLU A 67 10.29 6.06 -5.56
C GLU A 67 10.60 5.19 -6.80
N ARG A 68 11.87 5.11 -7.22
CA ARG A 68 12.23 4.25 -8.36
C ARG A 68 12.25 2.76 -8.02
N LEU A 69 12.49 2.41 -6.78
CA LEU A 69 12.42 1.02 -6.31
C LEU A 69 10.98 0.61 -6.05
N GLU A 70 10.15 1.51 -5.55
CA GLU A 70 8.70 1.40 -5.45
C GLU A 70 8.10 1.07 -6.82
N TYR A 71 8.34 1.89 -7.85
CA TYR A 71 7.87 1.62 -9.21
C TYR A 71 8.27 0.23 -9.74
N LEU A 72 9.51 -0.20 -9.48
CA LEU A 72 9.98 -1.52 -9.88
C LEU A 72 9.32 -2.62 -9.05
N GLY A 73 9.19 -2.39 -7.74
CA GLY A 73 8.59 -3.32 -6.80
C GLY A 73 7.12 -3.56 -7.06
N ASP A 74 6.34 -2.51 -7.38
CA ASP A 74 4.94 -2.63 -7.82
C ASP A 74 4.82 -3.55 -9.05
N SER A 75 5.70 -3.37 -10.04
CA SER A 75 5.71 -4.22 -11.24
C SER A 75 6.00 -5.68 -10.92
N VAL A 76 6.97 -5.95 -10.02
CA VAL A 76 7.30 -7.31 -9.57
C VAL A 76 6.16 -7.91 -8.74
N LEU A 77 5.59 -7.12 -7.85
CA LEU A 77 4.44 -7.51 -7.02
C LEU A 77 3.23 -7.91 -7.88
N SER A 78 2.89 -7.07 -8.85
CA SER A 78 1.79 -7.31 -9.79
C SER A 78 2.00 -8.57 -10.62
N LEU A 79 3.23 -8.84 -11.08
CA LEU A 79 3.58 -10.07 -11.80
C LEU A 79 3.41 -11.31 -10.92
N VAL A 80 3.98 -11.28 -9.71
CA VAL A 80 3.97 -12.43 -8.79
C VAL A 80 2.56 -12.76 -8.33
N VAL A 81 1.79 -11.76 -7.91
CA VAL A 81 0.40 -11.97 -7.46
C VAL A 81 -0.48 -12.40 -8.63
N GLY A 82 -0.30 -11.83 -9.82
CA GLY A 82 -1.01 -12.24 -11.03
C GLY A 82 -0.76 -13.70 -11.37
N LYS A 83 0.51 -14.13 -11.37
CA LYS A 83 0.87 -15.55 -11.59
C LYS A 83 0.28 -16.44 -10.52
N TYR A 84 0.39 -16.06 -9.24
CA TYR A 84 -0.15 -16.84 -8.14
C TYR A 84 -1.67 -17.08 -8.28
N LEU A 85 -2.43 -16.03 -8.58
CA LEU A 85 -3.88 -16.14 -8.79
C LEU A 85 -4.23 -16.98 -10.01
N PHE A 86 -3.50 -16.81 -11.12
CA PHE A 86 -3.68 -17.59 -12.33
C PHE A 86 -3.50 -19.11 -12.07
N ASP A 87 -2.45 -19.48 -11.33
CA ASP A 87 -2.18 -20.88 -11.00
C ASP A 87 -3.20 -21.45 -10.01
N LYS A 88 -3.65 -20.63 -9.06
CA LYS A 88 -4.55 -21.05 -7.97
C LYS A 88 -6.01 -21.18 -8.43
N TYR A 89 -6.44 -20.35 -9.37
CA TYR A 89 -7.82 -20.27 -9.83
C TYR A 89 -7.93 -20.56 -11.35
N PRO A 90 -7.62 -21.77 -11.80
CA PRO A 90 -7.49 -22.10 -13.23
C PRO A 90 -8.82 -22.08 -14.01
N HIS A 91 -9.95 -22.01 -13.30
CA HIS A 91 -11.30 -21.99 -13.91
C HIS A 91 -11.97 -20.62 -13.86
N GLU A 92 -11.32 -19.64 -13.21
CA GLU A 92 -11.86 -18.29 -13.08
C GLU A 92 -11.47 -17.42 -14.28
N GLU A 93 -12.37 -16.51 -14.65
CA GLU A 93 -12.18 -15.59 -15.75
C GLU A 93 -11.25 -14.41 -15.39
N GLU A 94 -10.78 -13.69 -16.41
CA GLU A 94 -9.89 -12.54 -16.28
C GLU A 94 -10.41 -11.48 -15.30
N GLY A 95 -11.72 -11.21 -15.33
CA GLY A 95 -12.36 -10.23 -14.44
C GLY A 95 -12.18 -10.58 -12.96
N PHE A 96 -12.36 -11.85 -12.58
CA PHE A 96 -12.11 -12.33 -11.22
C PHE A 96 -10.64 -12.18 -10.83
N LEU A 97 -9.71 -12.58 -11.70
CA LEU A 97 -8.27 -12.52 -11.44
C LEU A 97 -7.79 -11.06 -11.26
N THR A 98 -8.29 -10.16 -12.10
CA THR A 98 -7.96 -8.72 -12.02
C THR A 98 -8.49 -8.10 -10.74
N LYS A 99 -9.74 -8.39 -10.38
CA LYS A 99 -10.35 -7.92 -9.14
C LYS A 99 -9.63 -8.47 -7.91
N SER A 100 -9.36 -9.77 -7.88
CA SER A 100 -8.63 -10.44 -6.79
C SER A 100 -7.23 -9.86 -6.59
N ARG A 101 -6.49 -9.62 -7.70
CA ARG A 101 -5.20 -8.96 -7.64
C ARG A 101 -5.32 -7.59 -6.99
N SER A 102 -6.28 -6.75 -7.40
CA SER A 102 -6.47 -5.42 -6.83
C SER A 102 -6.78 -5.42 -5.33
N LEU A 103 -7.44 -6.45 -4.82
CA LEU A 103 -7.70 -6.62 -3.40
C LEU A 103 -6.44 -6.98 -2.60
N ILE A 104 -5.50 -7.69 -3.21
CA ILE A 104 -4.25 -8.07 -2.57
C ILE A 104 -3.23 -6.93 -2.59
N VAL A 105 -3.11 -6.22 -3.74
CA VAL A 105 -2.04 -5.21 -3.93
C VAL A 105 -2.51 -3.77 -3.66
N ASN A 106 -3.67 -3.57 -3.03
CA ASN A 106 -4.09 -2.23 -2.65
C ASN A 106 -3.26 -1.67 -1.48
N ARG A 107 -3.29 -0.35 -1.35
CA ARG A 107 -2.50 0.38 -0.34
C ARG A 107 -2.75 -0.09 1.09
N GLU A 108 -3.99 -0.38 1.45
CA GLU A 108 -4.36 -0.84 2.80
C GLU A 108 -3.76 -2.21 3.11
N SER A 109 -3.87 -3.17 2.18
CA SER A 109 -3.27 -4.50 2.30
C SER A 109 -1.76 -4.44 2.40
N LEU A 110 -1.10 -3.61 1.58
CA LEU A 110 0.34 -3.42 1.61
C LEU A 110 0.81 -2.77 2.91
N ALA A 111 0.12 -1.73 3.39
CA ALA A 111 0.44 -1.08 4.65
C ALA A 111 0.28 -2.05 5.83
N THR A 112 -0.80 -2.83 5.88
CA THR A 112 -1.03 -3.86 6.90
C THR A 112 0.06 -4.93 6.88
N ALA A 113 0.46 -5.40 5.70
CA ALA A 113 1.56 -6.34 5.56
C ALA A 113 2.89 -5.72 6.03
N ALA A 114 3.18 -4.47 5.67
CA ALA A 114 4.37 -3.75 6.12
C ALA A 114 4.43 -3.61 7.65
N GLU A 115 3.31 -3.29 8.29
CA GLU A 115 3.18 -3.22 9.76
C GLU A 115 3.40 -4.58 10.40
N SER A 116 2.78 -5.64 9.88
CA SER A 116 2.87 -6.99 10.43
C SER A 116 4.30 -7.54 10.45
N ILE A 117 5.13 -7.13 9.48
CA ILE A 117 6.55 -7.50 9.41
C ILE A 117 7.48 -6.49 10.11
N GLY A 118 6.93 -5.48 10.79
CA GLY A 118 7.71 -4.50 11.55
C GLY A 118 8.49 -3.49 10.69
N LEU A 119 8.12 -3.29 9.41
CA LEU A 119 8.87 -2.45 8.47
C LEU A 119 8.92 -0.98 8.89
N GLN A 120 7.90 -0.49 9.61
CA GLN A 120 7.82 0.88 10.15
C GLN A 120 9.04 1.29 10.99
N ASN A 121 9.71 0.32 11.64
CA ASN A 121 10.87 0.59 12.50
C ASN A 121 12.15 0.94 11.71
N PHE A 122 12.14 0.69 10.41
CA PHE A 122 13.32 0.82 9.55
C PHE A 122 13.24 2.00 8.58
N ILE A 123 12.03 2.50 8.30
CA ILE A 123 11.82 3.57 7.32
C ILE A 123 12.46 4.87 7.79
N LEU A 124 13.18 5.51 6.88
CA LEU A 124 13.80 6.81 7.08
C LEU A 124 12.89 7.88 6.47
N TYR A 125 12.26 8.67 7.30
CA TYR A 125 11.37 9.76 6.88
C TYR A 125 11.50 10.97 7.82
N ASN A 126 11.05 12.13 7.38
CA ASN A 126 11.02 13.34 8.19
C ASN A 126 9.66 13.46 8.89
N GLN A 127 9.64 13.29 10.20
CA GLN A 127 8.43 13.35 11.03
C GLN A 127 7.62 14.66 10.87
N LYS A 128 8.26 15.78 10.49
CA LYS A 128 7.56 17.05 10.26
C LYS A 128 6.57 17.01 9.10
N TYR A 129 6.74 16.08 8.15
CA TYR A 129 5.86 15.92 6.97
C TYR A 129 4.73 14.91 7.20
N LEU A 130 4.84 14.08 8.22
CA LEU A 130 3.69 13.36 8.72
C LEU A 130 2.75 14.38 9.38
N LYS A 131 1.81 14.93 8.62
CA LYS A 131 0.54 15.30 9.23
C LYS A 131 0.06 14.00 9.83
N ASP A 132 -0.15 13.95 11.14
CA ASP A 132 -0.54 12.76 11.92
C ASP A 132 -1.86 12.11 11.41
N THR A 133 -1.94 11.85 10.12
CA THR A 133 -3.07 11.22 9.45
C THR A 133 -2.71 9.76 9.20
N VAL A 134 -3.62 8.88 9.55
CA VAL A 134 -3.50 7.43 9.32
C VAL A 134 -3.18 7.14 7.84
N GLU A 135 -3.81 7.86 6.92
CA GLU A 135 -3.60 7.72 5.48
C GLU A 135 -2.16 8.05 5.04
N GLY A 136 -1.54 9.05 5.67
CA GLY A 136 -0.15 9.43 5.37
C GLY A 136 0.86 8.34 5.77
N ILE A 137 0.64 7.74 6.94
CA ILE A 137 1.48 6.63 7.43
C ILE A 137 1.30 5.39 6.55
N GLN A 138 0.06 5.06 6.22
CA GLN A 138 -0.25 3.92 5.34
C GLN A 138 0.41 4.06 3.96
N SER A 139 0.42 5.27 3.39
CA SER A 139 1.10 5.51 2.11
C SER A 139 2.59 5.20 2.22
N ILE A 140 3.28 5.77 3.22
CA ILE A 140 4.72 5.56 3.41
C ILE A 140 5.06 4.07 3.61
N LEU A 141 4.21 3.35 4.33
CA LEU A 141 4.40 1.92 4.59
C LEU A 141 4.24 1.07 3.33
N ALA A 142 3.19 1.33 2.54
CA ALA A 142 2.94 0.65 1.29
C ALA A 142 4.07 0.90 0.28
N ASP A 143 4.43 2.16 0.06
CA ASP A 143 5.49 2.57 -0.86
C ASP A 143 6.85 1.97 -0.45
N ALA A 144 7.13 1.90 0.87
CA ALA A 144 8.34 1.26 1.39
C ALA A 144 8.35 -0.26 1.20
N LEU A 145 7.21 -0.94 1.35
CA LEU A 145 7.12 -2.38 1.10
C LEU A 145 7.37 -2.71 -0.38
N GLU A 146 6.76 -1.97 -1.29
CA GLU A 146 7.03 -2.10 -2.73
C GLU A 146 8.50 -1.85 -3.03
N ALA A 147 9.10 -0.78 -2.47
CA ALA A 147 10.51 -0.49 -2.65
C ALA A 147 11.43 -1.61 -2.12
N VAL A 148 11.08 -2.25 -1.00
CA VAL A 148 11.81 -3.42 -0.45
C VAL A 148 11.68 -4.62 -1.38
N ILE A 149 10.50 -4.87 -1.96
CA ILE A 149 10.30 -5.91 -2.97
C ILE A 149 11.21 -5.64 -4.19
N GLY A 150 11.25 -4.40 -4.67
CA GLY A 150 12.15 -3.99 -5.75
C GLY A 150 13.64 -4.17 -5.40
N ALA A 151 14.01 -3.91 -4.14
CA ALA A 151 15.37 -4.12 -3.64
C ALA A 151 15.74 -5.62 -3.59
N ILE A 152 14.84 -6.47 -3.10
CA ILE A 152 15.02 -7.94 -3.08
C ILE A 152 15.18 -8.47 -4.51
N TYR A 153 14.33 -8.01 -5.42
CA TYR A 153 14.41 -8.40 -6.83
C TYR A 153 15.77 -8.05 -7.46
N LEU A 154 16.27 -6.83 -7.26
CA LEU A 154 17.57 -6.41 -7.81
C LEU A 154 18.75 -7.12 -7.14
N ASP A 155 18.61 -7.50 -5.88
CA ASP A 155 19.68 -8.10 -5.09
C ASP A 155 19.77 -9.63 -5.27
N GLN A 156 18.63 -10.31 -5.45
CA GLN A 156 18.53 -11.76 -5.36
C GLN A 156 17.69 -12.41 -6.47
N GLY A 157 17.05 -11.61 -7.33
CA GLY A 157 16.25 -12.09 -8.45
C GLY A 157 14.77 -12.36 -8.10
N LEU A 158 14.03 -12.77 -9.13
CA LEU A 158 12.57 -12.90 -9.07
C LEU A 158 12.11 -13.99 -8.08
N GLU A 159 12.79 -15.12 -8.05
CA GLU A 159 12.42 -16.25 -7.18
C GLU A 159 12.40 -15.85 -5.69
N ARG A 160 13.39 -15.08 -5.24
CA ARG A 160 13.43 -14.61 -3.85
C ARG A 160 12.39 -13.54 -3.57
N ALA A 161 12.13 -12.67 -4.53
CA ALA A 161 11.04 -11.68 -4.43
C ALA A 161 9.67 -12.41 -4.36
N GLU A 162 9.44 -13.45 -5.17
CA GLU A 162 8.23 -14.29 -5.13
C GLU A 162 8.06 -14.95 -3.76
N GLN A 163 9.10 -15.60 -3.23
CA GLN A 163 9.06 -16.22 -1.90
C GLN A 163 8.70 -15.21 -0.81
N PHE A 164 9.27 -14.00 -0.88
CA PHE A 164 8.99 -12.92 0.07
C PHE A 164 7.53 -12.47 -0.03
N ILE A 165 7.05 -12.13 -1.23
CA ILE A 165 5.68 -11.67 -1.49
C ILE A 165 4.67 -12.72 -1.02
N ILE A 166 4.84 -13.97 -1.42
CA ILE A 166 3.91 -15.03 -1.04
C ILE A 166 3.88 -15.24 0.47
N SER A 167 5.05 -15.28 1.12
CA SER A 167 5.11 -15.56 2.57
C SER A 167 4.68 -14.40 3.45
N LYS A 168 4.90 -13.14 3.02
CA LYS A 168 4.70 -11.95 3.87
C LYS A 168 3.44 -11.16 3.53
N LEU A 169 2.88 -11.34 2.34
CA LEU A 169 1.66 -10.64 1.91
C LEU A 169 0.53 -11.64 1.62
N VAL A 170 0.72 -12.58 0.69
CA VAL A 170 -0.40 -13.38 0.17
C VAL A 170 -0.92 -14.36 1.24
N LYS A 171 -0.05 -15.20 1.80
CA LYS A 171 -0.46 -16.21 2.80
C LYS A 171 -1.12 -15.62 4.05
N PRO A 172 -0.60 -14.54 4.68
CA PRO A 172 -1.28 -13.92 5.81
C PRO A 172 -2.67 -13.37 5.47
N LEU A 173 -2.86 -12.86 4.25
CA LEU A 173 -4.18 -12.43 3.79
C LEU A 173 -5.15 -13.61 3.60
N GLU A 174 -4.65 -14.75 3.10
CA GLU A 174 -5.46 -15.98 2.91
C GLU A 174 -5.90 -16.64 4.21
N GLU A 175 -5.06 -16.54 5.24
CA GLU A 175 -5.38 -17.04 6.58
C GLU A 175 -6.41 -16.14 7.31
N GLY A 176 -6.66 -14.93 6.80
CA GLY A 176 -7.64 -14.01 7.34
C GLY A 176 -9.05 -14.23 6.76
N ASP A 177 -10.08 -13.97 7.58
CA ASP A 177 -11.50 -14.10 7.18
C ASP A 177 -11.93 -13.16 6.04
N SER A 178 -11.08 -12.18 5.68
CA SER A 178 -11.36 -11.14 4.69
C SER A 178 -10.64 -11.35 3.36
N PHE A 179 -10.02 -12.50 3.14
CA PHE A 179 -9.32 -12.78 1.88
C PHE A 179 -10.29 -12.71 0.69
N LEU A 180 -9.95 -11.87 -0.30
CA LEU A 180 -10.76 -11.57 -1.48
C LEU A 180 -12.17 -11.00 -1.19
N VAL A 181 -12.42 -10.49 0.00
CA VAL A 181 -13.65 -9.75 0.28
C VAL A 181 -13.52 -8.33 -0.29
N ASP A 182 -14.30 -8.08 -1.34
CA ASP A 182 -14.37 -6.74 -1.92
C ASP A 182 -15.23 -5.83 -1.03
N THR A 183 -14.61 -4.86 -0.38
CA THR A 183 -15.28 -3.84 0.43
C THR A 183 -15.65 -2.58 -0.34
N ASN A 184 -15.35 -2.52 -1.65
CA ASN A 184 -15.73 -1.40 -2.50
C ASN A 184 -17.20 -1.49 -2.92
N TYR A 185 -18.10 -1.42 -1.96
CA TYR A 185 -19.55 -1.51 -2.20
C TYR A 185 -20.06 -0.43 -3.18
N LYS A 186 -19.44 0.75 -3.21
CA LYS A 186 -19.80 1.82 -4.16
C LYS A 186 -19.49 1.41 -5.61
N GLY A 187 -18.35 0.78 -5.85
CA GLY A 187 -17.98 0.22 -7.15
C GLY A 187 -18.91 -0.93 -7.53
N GLN A 188 -19.14 -1.87 -6.61
CA GLN A 188 -20.05 -3.01 -6.83
C GLN A 188 -21.48 -2.56 -7.17
N LEU A 189 -21.99 -1.52 -6.49
CA LEU A 189 -23.33 -0.99 -6.79
C LEU A 189 -23.39 -0.36 -8.18
N LEU A 190 -22.35 0.35 -8.60
CA LEU A 190 -22.26 0.90 -9.95
C LEU A 190 -22.21 -0.21 -11.02
N GLU A 191 -21.38 -1.22 -10.82
CA GLU A 191 -21.29 -2.39 -11.70
C GLU A 191 -22.63 -3.13 -11.79
N PHE A 192 -23.29 -3.34 -10.64
CA PHE A 192 -24.60 -3.98 -10.58
C PHE A 192 -25.66 -3.19 -11.36
N THR A 193 -25.73 -1.87 -11.16
CA THR A 193 -26.70 -1.04 -11.89
C THR A 193 -26.45 -1.03 -13.39
N HIS A 194 -25.18 -1.01 -13.82
CA HIS A 194 -24.81 -1.11 -15.25
C HIS A 194 -25.23 -2.46 -15.84
N ALA A 195 -24.89 -3.57 -15.17
CA ALA A 195 -25.22 -4.93 -15.63
C ALA A 195 -26.73 -5.14 -15.79
N HIS A 196 -27.53 -4.52 -14.91
CA HIS A 196 -29.01 -4.64 -14.94
C HIS A 196 -29.69 -3.51 -15.70
N LYS A 197 -28.93 -2.63 -16.39
CA LYS A 197 -29.44 -1.46 -17.15
C LYS A 197 -30.32 -0.53 -16.29
N LEU A 198 -29.98 -0.39 -15.02
CA LEU A 198 -30.61 0.55 -14.10
C LEU A 198 -29.92 1.92 -14.17
N SER A 199 -30.57 2.93 -13.58
CA SER A 199 -29.94 4.26 -13.45
C SER A 199 -28.70 4.21 -12.57
N ASN A 200 -27.73 5.07 -12.84
CA ASN A 200 -26.52 5.19 -12.01
C ASN A 200 -26.87 5.58 -10.57
N PRO A 201 -26.13 5.04 -9.58
CA PRO A 201 -26.34 5.42 -8.19
C PRO A 201 -26.08 6.92 -7.97
N ASN A 202 -27.02 7.61 -7.34
CA ASN A 202 -26.92 9.01 -6.97
C ASN A 202 -26.82 9.15 -5.46
N TYR A 203 -25.80 9.86 -4.96
CA TYR A 203 -25.52 10.00 -3.54
C TYR A 203 -25.86 11.42 -3.06
N VAL A 204 -26.70 11.50 -2.03
CA VAL A 204 -27.17 12.75 -1.43
C VAL A 204 -26.75 12.81 0.03
N VAL A 205 -25.99 13.84 0.40
CA VAL A 205 -25.67 14.12 1.81
C VAL A 205 -26.92 14.70 2.47
N THR A 206 -27.52 13.97 3.39
CA THR A 206 -28.74 14.41 4.09
C THR A 206 -28.46 15.07 5.42
N LYS A 207 -27.32 14.70 6.06
CA LYS A 207 -26.88 15.34 7.31
C LYS A 207 -25.35 15.42 7.36
N GLU A 208 -24.87 16.51 7.96
CA GLU A 208 -23.48 16.72 8.31
C GLU A 208 -23.49 17.33 9.73
N GLU A 209 -23.12 16.54 10.73
CA GLU A 209 -23.20 16.88 12.14
C GLU A 209 -21.85 16.74 12.83
N GLY A 210 -21.67 17.43 13.97
CA GLY A 210 -20.44 17.35 14.78
C GLY A 210 -19.41 18.46 14.52
N PRO A 211 -18.43 18.61 15.43
CA PRO A 211 -17.37 19.61 15.30
C PRO A 211 -16.41 19.24 14.16
N ALA A 212 -15.64 20.23 13.65
CA ALA A 212 -14.77 20.07 12.48
C ALA A 212 -13.79 18.88 12.56
N HIS A 213 -13.38 18.48 13.76
CA HIS A 213 -12.44 17.39 14.02
C HIS A 213 -13.11 16.03 14.25
N ASN A 214 -14.47 16.00 14.35
CA ASN A 214 -15.24 14.78 14.55
C ASN A 214 -16.61 14.88 13.85
N LYS A 215 -16.60 15.11 12.55
CA LYS A 215 -17.79 15.20 11.72
C LYS A 215 -18.38 13.80 11.48
N GLU A 216 -19.72 13.73 11.47
CA GLU A 216 -20.48 12.58 11.06
C GLU A 216 -21.34 12.94 9.84
N PHE A 217 -21.33 12.06 8.85
CA PHE A 217 -22.08 12.23 7.60
C PHE A 217 -23.16 11.17 7.50
N THR A 218 -24.36 11.60 7.12
CA THR A 218 -25.43 10.71 6.69
C THR A 218 -25.64 10.88 5.21
N ILE A 219 -25.51 9.79 4.45
CA ILE A 219 -25.65 9.80 2.99
C ILE A 219 -26.72 8.80 2.57
N GLN A 220 -27.60 9.23 1.69
CA GLN A 220 -28.58 8.38 1.03
C GLN A 220 -28.14 8.08 -0.39
N VAL A 221 -28.34 6.84 -0.83
CA VAL A 221 -28.12 6.43 -2.22
C VAL A 221 -29.43 6.10 -2.90
N PHE A 222 -29.63 6.67 -4.08
CA PHE A 222 -30.79 6.45 -4.93
C PHE A 222 -30.36 5.73 -6.21
N VAL A 223 -31.22 4.84 -6.72
CA VAL A 223 -31.13 4.27 -8.06
C VAL A 223 -32.40 4.65 -8.80
N GLY A 224 -32.27 5.56 -9.77
CA GLY A 224 -33.42 6.28 -10.30
C GLY A 224 -34.02 7.18 -9.23
N GLU A 225 -35.34 7.04 -8.97
CA GLU A 225 -36.04 7.79 -7.93
C GLU A 225 -36.17 7.03 -6.61
N GLU A 226 -35.76 5.76 -6.58
CA GLU A 226 -35.92 4.90 -5.41
C GLU A 226 -34.76 5.03 -4.44
N LEU A 227 -35.06 5.26 -3.15
CA LEU A 227 -34.09 5.21 -2.06
C LEU A 227 -33.67 3.75 -1.80
N MET A 228 -32.40 3.44 -2.08
CA MET A 228 -31.86 2.09 -1.96
C MET A 228 -31.12 1.85 -0.64
N GLY A 229 -30.48 2.87 -0.07
CA GLY A 229 -29.75 2.71 1.19
C GLY A 229 -29.41 4.04 1.85
N THR A 230 -29.20 3.99 3.17
CA THR A 230 -28.73 5.13 3.98
C THR A 230 -27.52 4.68 4.78
N GLY A 231 -26.42 5.41 4.65
CA GLY A 231 -25.17 5.11 5.33
C GLY A 231 -24.69 6.24 6.21
N PHE A 232 -23.91 5.88 7.23
CA PHE A 232 -23.31 6.77 8.21
C PHE A 232 -21.79 6.63 8.19
N GLY A 233 -21.05 7.70 8.44
CA GLY A 233 -19.58 7.60 8.48
C GLY A 233 -18.90 8.88 8.96
N LYS A 234 -17.68 8.75 9.45
CA LYS A 234 -16.83 9.88 9.87
C LYS A 234 -16.32 10.72 8.71
N ASN A 235 -16.50 10.27 7.51
CA ASN A 235 -16.25 11.01 6.27
C ASN A 235 -17.26 10.57 5.21
N LYS A 236 -17.39 11.37 4.14
CA LYS A 236 -18.35 11.11 3.06
C LYS A 236 -18.11 9.75 2.40
N LYS A 237 -16.84 9.38 2.17
CA LYS A 237 -16.48 8.09 1.54
C LYS A 237 -16.98 6.88 2.37
N ALA A 238 -16.78 6.90 3.68
CA ALA A 238 -17.26 5.82 4.55
C ALA A 238 -18.79 5.72 4.56
N ALA A 239 -19.48 6.87 4.62
CA ALA A 239 -20.95 6.89 4.57
C ALA A 239 -21.49 6.42 3.20
N GLU A 240 -20.85 6.79 2.08
CA GLU A 240 -21.21 6.29 0.75
C GLU A 240 -21.02 4.76 0.63
N GLN A 241 -19.91 4.22 1.14
CA GLN A 241 -19.66 2.78 1.14
C GLN A 241 -20.74 2.02 1.94
N GLN A 242 -21.10 2.54 3.12
CA GLN A 242 -22.15 1.92 3.93
C GLN A 242 -23.52 1.99 3.25
N ALA A 243 -23.89 3.13 2.67
CA ALA A 243 -25.14 3.29 1.92
C ALA A 243 -25.21 2.29 0.75
N SER A 244 -24.11 2.13 0.02
CA SER A 244 -23.99 1.20 -1.11
C SER A 244 -24.11 -0.25 -0.66
N LYS A 245 -23.51 -0.62 0.47
CA LYS A 245 -23.65 -1.97 1.05
C LYS A 245 -25.12 -2.33 1.32
N ILE A 246 -25.85 -1.39 1.93
CA ILE A 246 -27.27 -1.57 2.22
C ILE A 246 -28.08 -1.66 0.92
N ALA A 247 -27.76 -0.83 -0.07
CA ALA A 247 -28.41 -0.87 -1.38
C ALA A 247 -28.21 -2.21 -2.10
N LEU A 248 -26.99 -2.76 -2.09
CA LEU A 248 -26.69 -4.07 -2.66
C LEU A 248 -27.45 -5.20 -1.97
N GLN A 249 -27.56 -5.17 -0.64
CA GLN A 249 -28.35 -6.13 0.11
C GLN A 249 -29.86 -6.08 -0.23
N LYS A 250 -30.38 -4.85 -0.51
CA LYS A 250 -31.78 -4.68 -0.94
C LYS A 250 -32.01 -5.18 -2.37
N LEU A 251 -31.02 -4.97 -3.26
CA LEU A 251 -31.09 -5.38 -4.66
C LEU A 251 -30.85 -6.88 -4.87
N ASN A 252 -30.07 -7.51 -3.98
CA ASN A 252 -29.73 -8.92 -4.06
C ASN A 252 -29.91 -9.62 -2.69
N PRO A 253 -31.15 -9.91 -2.27
CA PRO A 253 -31.46 -10.43 -0.94
C PRO A 253 -31.00 -11.87 -0.69
N THR A 254 -30.32 -12.53 -1.67
CA THR A 254 -29.92 -13.96 -1.61
C THR A 254 -28.41 -14.18 -1.40
N GLN A 255 -27.65 -13.14 -1.05
CA GLN A 255 -26.24 -13.29 -0.63
C GLN A 255 -26.06 -13.03 0.85
#